data_6a02b0fb0a6f9f80494f7b6069721c12
#
_entry.id   6a02b0fb0a6f9f80494f7b6069721c12
#
_cell.length_a   1.000
_cell.length_b   1.000
_cell.length_c   1.000
_cell.angle_alpha   90.00
_cell.angle_beta   90.00
_cell.angle_gamma   90.00
#
_symmetry.space_group_name_H-M   'P 1'
#
loop_
_entity.id
_entity.type
_entity.pdbx_description
1 polymer ?
#
loop_
_entity_poly.entity_id
_entity_poly.type
_entity_poly.pdbx_seq_one_letter_code
_entity_poly.pdbx_strand_id
1 'polypeptide(L)'
;MHKFKRIKAGTADIDKLWEKIYLTILALYVGFNTLFTTTLKIAWPPYFFQAFTVICLTLVVGRIILIQDIPKKYAIAIAITAFVFLMSHYVSGYGLPFDLLMLLIGSYKVDFKKILETYLGVWIVILTITVISAMTGLTENYVYYDDAGENARMALGLSYPTELAAYMAFIMFTYVCIRQADITFQEIGVMAALALAVLYITQAKTDFYVMVLLLVTVLLLKRFGDKFNDFIQRKRVKICILVFPILLGVVIWRITAIYSPDKSWLVSLDEHLSGRLSLGEWAMSVYPPKMFGQYVAEKGPGENTWDYFFIDSSYISISIKYGVVFIYNILALWDYRLKQLCEDKKGFIVAVMMIIFIQSALEHHMIQYWMNPFLLMFFADMTNISGKKHYAGREAGEEMMDLNQI
;
A
#
# COMPACT_ATOMS: atom_id res chain seq x y z
N MET A 1 43.11 -8.14 -10.68
CA MET A 1 41.96 -7.45 -11.32
C MET A 1 40.98 -8.39 -12.03
N HIS A 2 41.39 -9.41 -12.79
CA HIS A 2 40.48 -10.33 -13.50
C HIS A 2 39.56 -11.17 -12.60
N LYS A 3 40.05 -11.65 -11.43
CA LYS A 3 39.26 -12.46 -10.49
C LYS A 3 38.13 -11.66 -9.84
N PHE A 4 38.37 -10.38 -9.50
CA PHE A 4 37.34 -9.47 -8.97
C PHE A 4 36.25 -9.08 -9.99
N LYS A 5 36.62 -8.91 -11.27
CA LYS A 5 35.63 -8.68 -12.35
C LYS A 5 34.72 -9.89 -12.59
N ARG A 6 35.27 -11.12 -12.50
CA ARG A 6 34.51 -12.36 -12.68
C ARG A 6 33.54 -12.61 -11.52
N ILE A 7 33.92 -12.29 -10.27
CA ILE A 7 33.04 -12.41 -9.10
C ILE A 7 31.91 -11.37 -9.19
N LYS A 8 32.18 -10.11 -9.58
CA LYS A 8 31.16 -9.08 -9.77
C LYS A 8 30.18 -9.40 -10.92
N ALA A 9 30.65 -10.01 -12.00
CA ALA A 9 29.77 -10.44 -13.09
C ALA A 9 28.82 -11.56 -12.65
N GLY A 10 29.31 -12.56 -11.91
CA GLY A 10 28.49 -13.65 -11.39
C GLY A 10 27.44 -13.18 -10.39
N THR A 11 27.73 -12.19 -9.53
CA THR A 11 26.75 -11.63 -8.59
C THR A 11 25.65 -10.83 -9.30
N ALA A 12 25.98 -10.09 -10.36
CA ALA A 12 25.00 -9.33 -11.13
C ALA A 12 23.98 -10.24 -11.86
N ASP A 13 24.42 -11.40 -12.35
CA ASP A 13 23.52 -12.37 -12.99
C ASP A 13 22.60 -13.06 -11.96
N ILE A 14 23.13 -13.34 -10.76
CA ILE A 14 22.34 -13.88 -9.65
C ILE A 14 21.29 -12.84 -9.18
N ASP A 15 21.65 -11.57 -9.08
CA ASP A 15 20.72 -10.52 -8.69
C ASP A 15 19.58 -10.34 -9.72
N LYS A 16 19.89 -10.40 -11.03
CA LYS A 16 18.88 -10.36 -12.10
C LYS A 16 17.97 -11.59 -12.11
N LEU A 17 18.52 -12.77 -11.86
CA LEU A 17 17.73 -14.00 -11.74
C LEU A 17 16.79 -13.93 -10.54
N TRP A 18 17.31 -13.48 -9.41
CA TRP A 18 16.51 -13.28 -8.20
C TRP A 18 15.37 -12.30 -8.42
N GLU A 19 15.63 -11.16 -9.05
CA GLU A 19 14.58 -10.17 -9.36
C GLU A 19 13.43 -10.82 -10.12
N LYS A 20 13.71 -11.63 -11.14
CA LYS A 20 12.66 -12.35 -11.89
C LYS A 20 11.90 -13.34 -11.04
N ILE A 21 12.59 -14.12 -10.21
CA ILE A 21 11.98 -15.09 -9.29
C ILE A 21 11.08 -14.35 -8.30
N TYR A 22 11.59 -13.28 -7.69
CA TYR A 22 10.83 -12.50 -6.71
C TYR A 22 9.57 -11.87 -7.33
N LEU A 23 9.68 -11.25 -8.50
CA LEU A 23 8.53 -10.65 -9.18
C LEU A 23 7.47 -11.70 -9.55
N THR A 24 7.89 -12.93 -9.90
CA THR A 24 6.96 -14.06 -10.12
C THR A 24 6.27 -14.46 -8.82
N ILE A 25 7.01 -14.62 -7.72
CA ILE A 25 6.45 -14.90 -6.39
C ILE A 25 5.44 -13.80 -6.01
N LEU A 26 5.84 -12.55 -6.16
CA LEU A 26 5.00 -11.40 -5.86
C LEU A 26 3.72 -11.39 -6.67
N ALA A 27 3.80 -11.62 -7.99
CA ALA A 27 2.64 -11.69 -8.88
C ALA A 27 1.66 -12.78 -8.43
N LEU A 28 2.16 -13.95 -8.02
CA LEU A 28 1.32 -15.03 -7.52
C LEU A 28 0.69 -14.69 -6.16
N TYR A 29 1.45 -14.14 -5.20
CA TYR A 29 0.92 -13.72 -3.90
C TYR A 29 -0.15 -12.64 -4.04
N VAL A 30 0.14 -11.59 -4.80
CA VAL A 30 -0.82 -10.52 -5.09
C VAL A 30 -2.03 -11.07 -5.82
N GLY A 31 -1.79 -11.93 -6.83
CA GLY A 31 -2.85 -12.54 -7.62
C GLY A 31 -3.80 -13.40 -6.81
N PHE A 32 -3.28 -14.33 -6.01
CA PHE A 32 -4.11 -15.18 -5.16
C PHE A 32 -4.90 -14.37 -4.12
N ASN A 33 -4.26 -13.41 -3.44
CA ASN A 33 -4.95 -12.62 -2.44
C ASN A 33 -5.98 -11.66 -3.08
N THR A 34 -5.71 -11.10 -4.26
CA THR A 34 -6.71 -10.35 -5.02
C THR A 34 -7.90 -11.23 -5.41
N LEU A 35 -7.67 -12.48 -5.85
CA LEU A 35 -8.76 -13.43 -6.15
C LEU A 35 -9.62 -13.73 -4.94
N PHE A 36 -9.06 -13.79 -3.73
CA PHE A 36 -9.83 -13.99 -2.50
C PHE A 36 -10.76 -12.83 -2.15
N THR A 37 -10.51 -11.63 -2.68
CA THR A 37 -11.43 -10.49 -2.52
C THR A 37 -12.55 -10.48 -3.57
N THR A 38 -12.58 -11.46 -4.48
CA THR A 38 -13.56 -11.57 -5.56
C THR A 38 -14.59 -12.65 -5.28
N THR A 39 -15.71 -12.63 -6.04
CA THR A 39 -16.73 -13.67 -6.02
C THR A 39 -16.39 -14.89 -6.89
N LEU A 40 -15.21 -14.91 -7.48
CA LEU A 40 -14.68 -16.03 -8.25
C LEU A 40 -14.36 -17.21 -7.32
N LYS A 41 -15.24 -18.21 -7.27
CA LYS A 41 -15.07 -19.41 -6.44
C LYS A 41 -14.15 -20.40 -7.13
N ILE A 42 -12.85 -20.40 -6.77
CA ILE A 42 -11.87 -21.37 -7.26
C ILE A 42 -11.61 -22.40 -6.18
N ALA A 43 -11.86 -23.68 -6.52
CA ALA A 43 -11.53 -24.78 -5.62
C ALA A 43 -10.01 -25.06 -5.65
N TRP A 44 -9.35 -24.74 -4.57
CA TRP A 44 -7.92 -25.01 -4.41
C TRP A 44 -7.70 -26.37 -3.74
N PRO A 45 -6.65 -27.13 -4.14
CA PRO A 45 -6.28 -28.35 -3.43
C PRO A 45 -5.99 -28.10 -1.95
N PRO A 46 -6.32 -29.03 -1.05
CA PRO A 46 -5.91 -28.92 0.35
C PRO A 46 -4.40 -28.69 0.46
N TYR A 47 -4.00 -27.84 1.42
CA TYR A 47 -2.59 -27.49 1.67
C TYR A 47 -1.86 -26.76 0.53
N PHE A 48 -2.54 -26.38 -0.57
CA PHE A 48 -1.90 -25.67 -1.69
C PHE A 48 -1.17 -24.41 -1.22
N PHE A 49 -1.85 -23.57 -0.44
CA PHE A 49 -1.26 -22.30 0.04
C PHE A 49 -0.13 -22.53 1.04
N GLN A 50 -0.22 -23.54 1.90
CA GLN A 50 0.86 -23.89 2.81
C GLN A 50 2.11 -24.33 2.04
N ALA A 51 1.95 -25.23 1.06
CA ALA A 51 3.05 -25.67 0.20
C ALA A 51 3.66 -24.51 -0.58
N PHE A 52 2.82 -23.65 -1.14
CA PHE A 52 3.27 -22.45 -1.87
C PHE A 52 4.08 -21.50 -0.96
N THR A 53 3.58 -21.20 0.24
CA THR A 53 4.29 -20.36 1.22
C THR A 53 5.63 -20.98 1.63
N VAL A 54 5.71 -22.29 1.86
CA VAL A 54 6.98 -22.99 2.20
C VAL A 54 7.98 -22.89 1.04
N ILE A 55 7.55 -23.08 -0.19
CA ILE A 55 8.42 -22.93 -1.37
C ILE A 55 8.96 -21.49 -1.44
N CYS A 56 8.09 -20.48 -1.33
CA CYS A 56 8.48 -19.09 -1.38
C CYS A 56 9.43 -18.70 -0.24
N LEU A 57 9.15 -19.17 0.98
CA LEU A 57 10.03 -18.98 2.13
C LEU A 57 11.40 -19.58 1.90
N THR A 58 11.46 -20.81 1.38
CA THR A 58 12.73 -21.50 1.08
C THR A 58 13.56 -20.70 0.07
N LEU A 59 12.93 -20.16 -0.97
CA LEU A 59 13.59 -19.32 -1.96
C LEU A 59 14.11 -18.00 -1.35
N VAL A 60 13.30 -17.33 -0.51
CA VAL A 60 13.71 -16.09 0.16
C VAL A 60 14.86 -16.33 1.15
N VAL A 61 14.78 -17.39 1.95
CA VAL A 61 15.86 -17.77 2.88
C VAL A 61 17.14 -18.13 2.10
N GLY A 62 17.02 -18.91 1.04
CA GLY A 62 18.15 -19.23 0.15
C GLY A 62 18.80 -17.96 -0.41
N ARG A 63 18.00 -16.96 -0.80
CA ARG A 63 18.51 -15.67 -1.25
C ARG A 63 19.27 -14.92 -0.16
N ILE A 64 18.75 -14.87 1.07
CA ILE A 64 19.42 -14.21 2.20
C ILE A 64 20.80 -14.82 2.44
N ILE A 65 20.91 -16.14 2.39
CA ILE A 65 22.18 -16.85 2.57
C ILE A 65 23.17 -16.50 1.46
N LEU A 66 22.70 -16.29 0.23
CA LEU A 66 23.52 -15.94 -0.92
C LEU A 66 23.92 -14.45 -0.98
N ILE A 67 23.22 -13.56 -0.24
CA ILE A 67 23.58 -12.15 -0.14
C ILE A 67 24.76 -11.98 0.81
N GLN A 68 25.94 -11.70 0.29
CA GLN A 68 27.15 -11.55 1.10
C GLN A 68 27.31 -10.15 1.73
N ASP A 69 26.65 -9.11 1.21
CA ASP A 69 26.87 -7.71 1.59
C ASP A 69 25.58 -6.99 1.95
N ILE A 70 25.00 -7.31 3.12
CA ILE A 70 23.92 -6.50 3.71
C ILE A 70 24.58 -5.48 4.66
N PRO A 71 24.44 -4.17 4.41
CA PRO A 71 24.95 -3.14 5.33
C PRO A 71 24.39 -3.34 6.73
N LYS A 72 25.21 -3.20 7.79
CA LYS A 72 24.81 -3.46 9.18
C LYS A 72 23.50 -2.79 9.59
N LYS A 73 23.25 -1.56 9.13
CA LYS A 73 22.01 -0.81 9.41
C LYS A 73 20.76 -1.52 8.86
N TYR A 74 20.85 -2.11 7.66
CA TYR A 74 19.74 -2.87 7.06
C TYR A 74 19.58 -4.22 7.77
N ALA A 75 20.66 -4.89 8.11
CA ALA A 75 20.63 -6.16 8.86
C ALA A 75 19.91 -5.98 10.22
N ILE A 76 20.21 -4.91 10.95
CA ILE A 76 19.55 -4.58 12.22
C ILE A 76 18.05 -4.29 11.99
N ALA A 77 17.70 -3.47 11.00
CA ALA A 77 16.32 -3.16 10.69
C ALA A 77 15.53 -4.43 10.29
N ILE A 78 16.11 -5.29 9.46
CA ILE A 78 15.52 -6.59 9.09
C ILE A 78 15.34 -7.48 10.33
N ALA A 79 16.33 -7.57 11.22
CA ALA A 79 16.24 -8.40 12.41
C ALA A 79 15.14 -7.92 13.39
N ILE A 80 15.05 -6.60 13.62
CA ILE A 80 14.00 -6.03 14.47
C ILE A 80 12.63 -6.26 13.83
N THR A 81 12.48 -5.97 12.54
CA THR A 81 11.22 -6.19 11.82
C THR A 81 10.83 -7.67 11.83
N ALA A 82 11.77 -8.58 11.59
CA ALA A 82 11.51 -10.02 11.64
C ALA A 82 11.04 -10.45 13.03
N PHE A 83 11.69 -10.00 14.09
CA PHE A 83 11.25 -10.31 15.46
C PHE A 83 9.82 -9.80 15.72
N VAL A 84 9.53 -8.55 15.42
CA VAL A 84 8.21 -7.94 15.67
C VAL A 84 7.12 -8.67 14.87
N PHE A 85 7.36 -8.96 13.59
CA PHE A 85 6.38 -9.59 12.72
C PHE A 85 6.12 -11.05 13.09
N LEU A 86 7.17 -11.79 13.43
CA LEU A 86 7.03 -13.18 13.89
C LEU A 86 6.32 -13.26 15.24
N MET A 87 6.61 -12.36 16.17
CA MET A 87 5.91 -12.29 17.45
C MET A 87 4.44 -11.90 17.25
N SER A 88 4.15 -10.94 16.38
CA SER A 88 2.78 -10.57 16.03
C SER A 88 2.03 -11.75 15.39
N HIS A 89 2.64 -12.44 14.42
CA HIS A 89 2.07 -13.64 13.80
C HIS A 89 1.72 -14.70 14.84
N TYR A 90 2.69 -15.03 15.71
CA TYR A 90 2.53 -16.06 16.73
C TYR A 90 1.45 -15.73 17.75
N VAL A 91 1.41 -14.49 18.25
CA VAL A 91 0.47 -14.07 19.31
C VAL A 91 -0.92 -13.81 18.78
N SER A 92 -1.04 -13.17 17.60
CA SER A 92 -2.34 -12.81 17.04
C SER A 92 -3.01 -13.94 16.24
N GLY A 93 -2.24 -14.90 15.74
CA GLY A 93 -2.71 -15.99 14.89
C GLY A 93 -2.96 -15.59 13.43
N TYR A 94 -2.73 -14.34 13.02
CA TYR A 94 -2.90 -13.90 11.63
C TYR A 94 -1.70 -14.26 10.76
N GLY A 95 -1.94 -14.73 9.53
CA GLY A 95 -0.90 -15.05 8.54
C GLY A 95 -0.22 -13.83 7.94
N LEU A 96 -0.94 -12.70 7.83
CA LEU A 96 -0.48 -11.48 7.15
C LEU A 96 0.90 -10.97 7.62
N PRO A 97 1.24 -10.90 8.92
CA PRO A 97 2.56 -10.45 9.33
C PRO A 97 3.69 -11.32 8.79
N PHE A 98 3.48 -12.64 8.72
CA PHE A 98 4.46 -13.59 8.21
C PHE A 98 4.65 -13.43 6.69
N ASP A 99 3.55 -13.38 5.93
CA ASP A 99 3.60 -13.22 4.48
C ASP A 99 4.23 -11.88 4.09
N LEU A 100 3.83 -10.79 4.79
CA LEU A 100 4.39 -9.47 4.56
C LEU A 100 5.90 -9.44 4.88
N LEU A 101 6.34 -10.06 5.98
CA LEU A 101 7.77 -10.17 6.32
C LEU A 101 8.55 -10.85 5.21
N MET A 102 8.06 -11.97 4.70
CA MET A 102 8.69 -12.72 3.62
C MET A 102 8.83 -11.86 2.36
N LEU A 103 7.75 -11.17 1.96
CA LEU A 103 7.76 -10.29 0.79
C LEU A 103 8.68 -9.08 0.98
N LEU A 104 8.71 -8.48 2.18
CA LEU A 104 9.61 -7.38 2.52
C LEU A 104 11.08 -7.77 2.40
N ILE A 105 11.47 -8.90 2.99
CA ILE A 105 12.85 -9.36 2.92
C ILE A 105 13.23 -9.73 1.49
N GLY A 106 12.31 -10.38 0.77
CA GLY A 106 12.50 -10.75 -0.63
C GLY A 106 12.68 -9.56 -1.57
N SER A 107 12.09 -8.40 -1.25
CA SER A 107 12.19 -7.19 -2.06
C SER A 107 13.58 -6.53 -2.03
N TYR A 108 14.48 -6.97 -1.16
CA TYR A 108 15.82 -6.37 -1.03
C TYR A 108 16.58 -6.40 -2.36
N LYS A 109 17.02 -5.23 -2.83
CA LYS A 109 17.66 -4.98 -4.12
C LYS A 109 16.80 -5.26 -5.36
N VAL A 110 15.50 -5.48 -5.22
CA VAL A 110 14.58 -5.56 -6.36
C VAL A 110 14.15 -4.15 -6.77
N ASP A 111 14.13 -3.87 -8.06
CA ASP A 111 13.71 -2.57 -8.60
C ASP A 111 12.24 -2.27 -8.22
N PHE A 112 12.03 -1.20 -7.46
CA PHE A 112 10.69 -0.82 -6.99
C PHE A 112 9.73 -0.46 -8.12
N LYS A 113 10.23 0.11 -9.22
CA LYS A 113 9.40 0.37 -10.40
C LYS A 113 8.81 -0.91 -10.97
N LYS A 114 9.61 -1.98 -11.08
CA LYS A 114 9.14 -3.29 -11.53
C LYS A 114 8.15 -3.94 -10.56
N ILE A 115 8.32 -3.71 -9.25
CA ILE A 115 7.33 -4.10 -8.24
C ILE A 115 5.99 -3.43 -8.56
N LEU A 116 5.95 -2.11 -8.74
CA LEU A 116 4.74 -1.37 -9.08
C LEU A 116 4.12 -1.84 -10.39
N GLU A 117 4.92 -2.06 -11.43
CA GLU A 117 4.47 -2.58 -12.72
C GLU A 117 3.87 -3.99 -12.60
N THR A 118 4.42 -4.84 -11.73
CA THR A 118 3.89 -6.19 -11.44
C THR A 118 2.51 -6.11 -10.79
N TYR A 119 2.34 -5.28 -9.75
CA TYR A 119 1.02 -5.07 -9.14
C TYR A 119 -0.01 -4.58 -10.14
N LEU A 120 0.36 -3.55 -10.91
CA LEU A 120 -0.53 -2.95 -11.90
C LEU A 120 -0.98 -3.99 -12.95
N GLY A 121 -0.05 -4.80 -13.46
CA GLY A 121 -0.35 -5.87 -14.41
C GLY A 121 -1.30 -6.93 -13.82
N VAL A 122 -1.03 -7.40 -12.60
CA VAL A 122 -1.87 -8.40 -11.90
C VAL A 122 -3.28 -7.87 -11.67
N TRP A 123 -3.40 -6.65 -11.14
CA TRP A 123 -4.71 -6.05 -10.87
C TRP A 123 -5.53 -5.81 -12.15
N ILE A 124 -4.91 -5.27 -13.20
CA ILE A 124 -5.61 -5.05 -14.47
C ILE A 124 -6.18 -6.37 -14.99
N VAL A 125 -5.40 -7.44 -14.98
CA VAL A 125 -5.86 -8.75 -15.47
C VAL A 125 -6.98 -9.29 -14.61
N ILE A 126 -6.77 -9.40 -13.30
CA ILE A 126 -7.75 -10.04 -12.39
C ILE A 126 -9.04 -9.22 -12.31
N LEU A 127 -8.94 -7.91 -12.10
CA LEU A 127 -10.13 -7.07 -11.96
C LEU A 127 -10.92 -6.99 -13.28
N THR A 128 -10.25 -6.95 -14.43
CA THR A 128 -10.95 -7.00 -15.72
C THR A 128 -11.74 -8.30 -15.88
N ILE A 129 -11.11 -9.44 -15.58
CA ILE A 129 -11.79 -10.75 -15.63
C ILE A 129 -12.96 -10.76 -14.64
N THR A 130 -12.76 -10.31 -13.42
CA THR A 130 -13.77 -10.26 -12.36
C THR A 130 -14.98 -9.42 -12.77
N VAL A 131 -14.74 -8.18 -13.22
CA VAL A 131 -15.81 -7.26 -13.63
C VAL A 131 -16.57 -7.80 -14.84
N ILE A 132 -15.88 -8.29 -15.87
CA ILE A 132 -16.54 -8.89 -17.05
C ILE A 132 -17.37 -10.10 -16.64
N SER A 133 -16.82 -11.00 -15.80
CA SER A 133 -17.55 -12.18 -15.31
C SER A 133 -18.82 -11.82 -14.54
N ALA A 134 -18.76 -10.79 -13.70
CA ALA A 134 -19.91 -10.28 -12.96
C ALA A 134 -20.95 -9.61 -13.89
N MET A 135 -20.51 -8.83 -14.87
CA MET A 135 -21.41 -8.18 -15.84
C MET A 135 -22.09 -9.17 -16.78
N THR A 136 -21.45 -10.29 -17.09
CA THR A 136 -22.01 -11.34 -17.94
C THR A 136 -22.83 -12.37 -17.16
N GLY A 137 -22.92 -12.25 -15.82
CA GLY A 137 -23.64 -13.19 -14.97
C GLY A 137 -22.92 -14.52 -14.74
N LEU A 138 -21.65 -14.64 -15.11
CA LEU A 138 -20.83 -15.84 -14.85
C LEU A 138 -20.45 -15.96 -13.36
N THR A 139 -20.37 -14.85 -12.66
CA THR A 139 -20.13 -14.80 -11.22
C THR A 139 -21.14 -13.88 -10.54
N GLU A 140 -21.29 -14.04 -9.22
CA GLU A 140 -22.20 -13.23 -8.44
C GLU A 140 -21.76 -11.76 -8.42
N ASN A 141 -22.69 -10.84 -8.71
CA ASN A 141 -22.51 -9.41 -8.49
C ASN A 141 -23.32 -9.01 -7.26
N TYR A 142 -22.64 -8.83 -6.13
CA TYR A 142 -23.30 -8.37 -4.92
C TYR A 142 -23.72 -6.91 -5.06
N VAL A 143 -24.99 -6.66 -4.80
CA VAL A 143 -25.57 -5.32 -4.78
C VAL A 143 -26.01 -5.02 -3.36
N TYR A 144 -25.43 -3.99 -2.80
CA TYR A 144 -25.77 -3.47 -1.48
C TYR A 144 -26.61 -2.20 -1.65
N TYR A 145 -27.38 -1.86 -0.65
CA TYR A 145 -28.15 -0.62 -0.63
C TYR A 145 -27.62 0.27 0.50
N ASP A 146 -27.76 1.58 0.34
CA ASP A 146 -27.51 2.52 1.44
C ASP A 146 -28.57 2.36 2.56
N ASP A 147 -28.35 3.03 3.69
CA ASP A 147 -29.23 2.92 4.86
C ASP A 147 -30.67 3.39 4.57
N ALA A 148 -30.86 4.26 3.57
CA ALA A 148 -32.16 4.70 3.10
C ALA A 148 -32.82 3.73 2.11
N GLY A 149 -32.08 2.72 1.60
CA GLY A 149 -32.53 1.77 0.59
C GLY A 149 -32.71 2.37 -0.82
N GLU A 150 -32.23 3.60 -1.04
CA GLU A 150 -32.48 4.35 -2.27
C GLU A 150 -31.37 4.14 -3.32
N ASN A 151 -30.11 4.01 -2.90
CA ASN A 151 -28.97 3.92 -3.81
C ASN A 151 -28.38 2.52 -3.82
N ALA A 152 -28.36 1.90 -5.00
CA ALA A 152 -27.69 0.62 -5.22
C ALA A 152 -26.17 0.83 -5.31
N ARG A 153 -25.43 0.02 -4.57
CA ARG A 153 -23.95 -0.02 -4.51
C ARG A 153 -23.50 -1.35 -5.07
N MET A 154 -22.90 -1.34 -6.26
CA MET A 154 -22.48 -2.55 -6.95
C MET A 154 -21.02 -2.89 -6.64
N ALA A 155 -20.76 -4.15 -6.29
CA ALA A 155 -19.41 -4.67 -6.05
C ALA A 155 -18.70 -5.15 -7.32
N LEU A 156 -19.43 -5.35 -8.43
CA LEU A 156 -18.93 -5.82 -9.73
C LEU A 156 -18.00 -7.04 -9.63
N GLY A 157 -18.44 -8.04 -8.87
CA GLY A 157 -17.71 -9.31 -8.71
C GLY A 157 -16.63 -9.28 -7.63
N LEU A 158 -16.48 -8.19 -6.86
CA LEU A 158 -15.75 -8.20 -5.60
C LEU A 158 -16.68 -8.49 -4.42
N SER A 159 -16.09 -8.74 -3.25
CA SER A 159 -16.86 -9.05 -2.04
C SER A 159 -17.65 -7.83 -1.53
N TYR A 160 -17.14 -6.60 -1.78
CA TYR A 160 -17.77 -5.37 -1.33
C TYR A 160 -17.50 -4.19 -2.27
N PRO A 161 -18.41 -3.20 -2.40
CA PRO A 161 -18.24 -2.06 -3.29
C PRO A 161 -17.02 -1.19 -2.96
N THR A 162 -16.68 -1.00 -1.67
CA THR A 162 -15.51 -0.21 -1.26
C THR A 162 -14.19 -0.91 -1.62
N GLU A 163 -14.16 -2.24 -1.70
CA GLU A 163 -12.98 -2.96 -2.18
C GLU A 163 -12.64 -2.60 -3.63
N LEU A 164 -13.67 -2.53 -4.52
CA LEU A 164 -13.46 -2.09 -5.89
C LEU A 164 -12.92 -0.66 -5.95
N ALA A 165 -13.50 0.23 -5.15
CA ALA A 165 -13.07 1.63 -5.10
C ALA A 165 -11.63 1.78 -4.59
N ALA A 166 -11.27 1.01 -3.56
CA ALA A 166 -9.90 0.99 -3.02
C ALA A 166 -8.89 0.45 -4.04
N TYR A 167 -9.19 -0.67 -4.74
CA TYR A 167 -8.31 -1.13 -5.83
C TYR A 167 -8.10 -0.06 -6.90
N MET A 168 -9.15 0.66 -7.30
CA MET A 168 -9.02 1.73 -8.30
C MET A 168 -8.18 2.90 -7.78
N ALA A 169 -8.30 3.26 -6.50
CA ALA A 169 -7.44 4.27 -5.88
C ALA A 169 -5.96 3.81 -5.88
N PHE A 170 -5.66 2.57 -5.47
CA PHE A 170 -4.29 2.05 -5.47
C PHE A 170 -3.72 1.85 -6.87
N ILE A 171 -4.52 1.50 -7.87
CA ILE A 171 -4.13 1.51 -9.29
C ILE A 171 -3.70 2.92 -9.69
N MET A 172 -4.48 3.95 -9.34
CA MET A 172 -4.14 5.34 -9.65
C MET A 172 -2.87 5.79 -8.91
N PHE A 173 -2.69 5.47 -7.62
CA PHE A 173 -1.46 5.77 -6.87
C PHE A 173 -0.25 5.13 -7.53
N THR A 174 -0.35 3.84 -7.85
CA THR A 174 0.72 3.08 -8.49
C THR A 174 1.07 3.64 -9.85
N TYR A 175 0.08 3.94 -10.68
CA TYR A 175 0.26 4.54 -12.00
C TYR A 175 0.95 5.90 -11.92
N VAL A 176 0.49 6.78 -11.03
CA VAL A 176 1.11 8.10 -10.80
C VAL A 176 2.57 7.96 -10.38
N CYS A 177 2.91 7.01 -9.51
CA CYS A 177 4.30 6.79 -9.08
C CYS A 177 5.19 6.21 -10.19
N ILE A 178 4.64 5.45 -11.14
CA ILE A 178 5.38 4.96 -12.32
C ILE A 178 5.60 6.10 -13.32
N ARG A 179 4.56 6.87 -13.61
CA ARG A 179 4.57 7.93 -14.64
C ARG A 179 5.19 9.24 -14.15
N GLN A 180 4.95 9.61 -12.91
CA GLN A 180 5.43 10.86 -12.27
C GLN A 180 5.18 12.11 -13.16
N ALA A 181 6.23 12.87 -13.48
CA ALA A 181 6.14 14.06 -14.30
C ALA A 181 5.73 13.78 -15.77
N ASP A 182 5.93 12.55 -16.25
CA ASP A 182 5.61 12.15 -17.63
C ASP A 182 4.10 11.89 -17.86
N ILE A 183 3.27 11.94 -16.79
CA ILE A 183 1.81 11.77 -16.91
C ILE A 183 1.22 12.88 -17.77
N THR A 184 0.39 12.54 -18.75
CA THR A 184 -0.24 13.50 -19.67
C THR A 184 -1.57 14.01 -19.13
N PHE A 185 -2.07 15.13 -19.68
CA PHE A 185 -3.41 15.63 -19.34
C PHE A 185 -4.53 14.68 -19.78
N GLN A 186 -4.31 13.92 -20.87
CA GLN A 186 -5.25 12.89 -21.32
C GLN A 186 -5.35 11.76 -20.29
N GLU A 187 -4.22 11.27 -19.78
CA GLU A 187 -4.19 10.25 -18.71
C GLU A 187 -4.88 10.75 -17.44
N ILE A 188 -4.68 12.02 -17.05
CA ILE A 188 -5.37 12.63 -15.91
C ILE A 188 -6.89 12.69 -16.17
N GLY A 189 -7.32 13.03 -17.40
CA GLY A 189 -8.73 13.02 -17.80
C GLY A 189 -9.35 11.62 -17.72
N VAL A 190 -8.64 10.58 -18.16
CA VAL A 190 -9.09 9.18 -18.03
C VAL A 190 -9.21 8.79 -16.56
N MET A 191 -8.23 9.13 -15.72
CA MET A 191 -8.27 8.86 -14.28
C MET A 191 -9.46 9.57 -13.61
N ALA A 192 -9.76 10.81 -14.00
CA ALA A 192 -10.92 11.55 -13.49
C ALA A 192 -12.25 10.88 -13.90
N ALA A 193 -12.37 10.44 -15.15
CA ALA A 193 -13.54 9.72 -15.63
C ALA A 193 -13.72 8.39 -14.88
N LEU A 194 -12.63 7.64 -14.64
CA LEU A 194 -12.65 6.41 -13.85
C LEU A 194 -13.09 6.69 -12.40
N ALA A 195 -12.57 7.73 -11.76
CA ALA A 195 -12.97 8.09 -10.39
C ALA A 195 -14.48 8.38 -10.30
N LEU A 196 -15.04 9.12 -11.28
CA LEU A 196 -16.48 9.39 -11.35
C LEU A 196 -17.30 8.12 -11.61
N ALA A 197 -16.84 7.24 -12.50
CA ALA A 197 -17.49 5.96 -12.77
C ALA A 197 -17.52 5.08 -11.51
N VAL A 198 -16.39 5.00 -10.79
CA VAL A 198 -16.30 4.26 -9.53
C VAL A 198 -17.26 4.83 -8.48
N LEU A 199 -17.30 6.15 -8.30
CA LEU A 199 -18.26 6.78 -7.40
C LEU A 199 -19.72 6.42 -7.77
N TYR A 200 -20.06 6.53 -9.05
CA TYR A 200 -21.42 6.23 -9.53
C TYR A 200 -21.82 4.77 -9.25
N ILE A 201 -20.90 3.82 -9.47
CA ILE A 201 -21.15 2.38 -9.32
C ILE A 201 -21.15 1.94 -7.86
N THR A 202 -20.16 2.39 -7.09
CA THR A 202 -19.88 1.86 -5.75
C THR A 202 -20.43 2.71 -4.62
N GLN A 203 -20.73 3.98 -4.88
CA GLN A 203 -21.08 5.00 -3.88
C GLN A 203 -20.03 5.12 -2.74
N ALA A 204 -18.76 4.74 -3.02
CA ALA A 204 -17.65 4.82 -2.09
C ALA A 204 -17.06 6.24 -2.05
N LYS A 205 -17.67 7.12 -1.25
CA LYS A 205 -17.31 8.54 -1.17
C LYS A 205 -15.88 8.78 -0.69
N THR A 206 -15.41 8.01 0.28
CA THR A 206 -14.06 8.13 0.86
C THR A 206 -12.98 7.96 -0.21
N ASP A 207 -13.02 6.85 -0.95
CA ASP A 207 -12.04 6.58 -2.01
C ASP A 207 -12.15 7.58 -3.15
N PHE A 208 -13.37 8.02 -3.49
CA PHE A 208 -13.54 9.08 -4.47
C PHE A 208 -12.83 10.37 -4.07
N TYR A 209 -12.99 10.84 -2.83
CA TYR A 209 -12.30 12.04 -2.35
C TYR A 209 -10.78 11.87 -2.36
N VAL A 210 -10.29 10.69 -2.04
CA VAL A 210 -8.86 10.36 -2.09
C VAL A 210 -8.34 10.38 -3.54
N MET A 211 -9.10 9.83 -4.50
CA MET A 211 -8.76 9.90 -5.93
C MET A 211 -8.77 11.34 -6.45
N VAL A 212 -9.75 12.17 -6.05
CA VAL A 212 -9.79 13.61 -6.40
C VAL A 212 -8.58 14.34 -5.81
N LEU A 213 -8.24 14.09 -4.54
CA LEU A 213 -7.06 14.66 -3.89
C LEU A 213 -5.78 14.30 -4.65
N LEU A 214 -5.67 13.04 -5.12
CA LEU A 214 -4.55 12.60 -5.96
C LEU A 214 -4.50 13.39 -7.28
N LEU A 215 -5.61 13.54 -7.98
CA LEU A 215 -5.66 14.25 -9.26
C LEU A 215 -5.26 15.72 -9.11
N VAL A 216 -5.78 16.41 -8.09
CA VAL A 216 -5.38 17.79 -7.76
C VAL A 216 -3.89 17.85 -7.44
N THR A 217 -3.37 16.91 -6.64
CA THR A 217 -1.96 16.84 -6.29
C THR A 217 -1.09 16.62 -7.53
N VAL A 218 -1.47 15.73 -8.44
CA VAL A 218 -0.76 15.51 -9.71
C VAL A 218 -0.72 16.78 -10.56
N LEU A 219 -1.83 17.50 -10.70
CA LEU A 219 -1.88 18.77 -11.43
C LEU A 219 -0.93 19.82 -10.81
N LEU A 220 -0.92 19.94 -9.49
CA LEU A 220 -0.02 20.84 -8.76
C LEU A 220 1.45 20.43 -8.95
N LEU A 221 1.77 19.15 -8.87
CA LEU A 221 3.13 18.64 -9.06
C LEU A 221 3.60 18.79 -10.51
N LYS A 222 2.72 18.65 -11.51
CA LYS A 222 3.07 18.96 -12.90
C LYS A 222 3.46 20.42 -13.08
N ARG A 223 2.82 21.33 -12.35
CA ARG A 223 3.06 22.79 -12.47
C ARG A 223 4.22 23.25 -11.59
N PHE A 224 4.39 22.67 -10.42
CA PHE A 224 5.29 23.16 -9.37
C PHE A 224 6.25 22.08 -8.83
N GLY A 225 6.44 20.95 -9.54
CA GLY A 225 7.20 19.79 -9.04
C GLY A 225 8.61 20.12 -8.57
N ASP A 226 9.37 20.93 -9.32
CA ASP A 226 10.73 21.32 -8.91
C ASP A 226 10.70 22.14 -7.61
N LYS A 227 9.78 23.12 -7.50
CA LYS A 227 9.61 23.91 -6.27
C LYS A 227 9.18 23.02 -5.09
N PHE A 228 8.34 22.03 -5.35
CA PHE A 228 7.92 21.07 -4.35
C PHE A 228 9.07 20.18 -3.91
N ASN A 229 9.91 19.70 -4.83
CA ASN A 229 11.11 18.93 -4.53
C ASN A 229 12.11 19.71 -3.65
N ASP A 230 12.31 20.99 -3.92
CA ASP A 230 13.14 21.84 -3.08
C ASP A 230 12.47 22.16 -1.72
N PHE A 231 11.13 22.24 -1.70
CA PHE A 231 10.36 22.47 -0.48
C PHE A 231 10.46 21.31 0.50
N ILE A 232 10.31 20.06 0.03
CA ILE A 232 10.37 18.86 0.90
C ILE A 232 11.77 18.61 1.46
N GLN A 233 12.84 19.16 0.86
CA GLN A 233 14.19 19.08 1.40
C GLN A 233 14.44 20.00 2.60
N ARG A 234 13.62 21.06 2.78
CA ARG A 234 13.77 21.99 3.90
C ARG A 234 13.59 21.24 5.22
N LYS A 235 14.52 21.44 6.17
CA LYS A 235 14.55 20.72 7.46
C LYS A 235 13.19 20.72 8.18
N ARG A 236 12.52 21.87 8.27
CA ARG A 236 11.21 21.99 8.96
C ARG A 236 10.13 21.20 8.26
N VAL A 237 10.05 21.30 6.92
CA VAL A 237 9.06 20.60 6.09
C VAL A 237 9.28 19.08 6.16
N LYS A 238 10.53 18.63 6.07
CA LYS A 238 10.88 17.22 6.23
C LYS A 238 10.44 16.68 7.58
N ILE A 239 10.66 17.41 8.68
CA ILE A 239 10.17 17.01 10.01
C ILE A 239 8.63 16.91 10.01
N CYS A 240 7.91 17.88 9.42
CA CYS A 240 6.45 17.80 9.32
C CYS A 240 5.99 16.55 8.54
N ILE A 241 6.65 16.22 7.42
CA ILE A 241 6.35 15.02 6.62
C ILE A 241 6.57 13.74 7.44
N LEU A 242 7.66 13.64 8.19
CA LEU A 242 7.97 12.48 9.01
C LEU A 242 7.00 12.33 10.20
N VAL A 243 6.66 13.42 10.87
CA VAL A 243 5.74 13.40 12.01
C VAL A 243 4.29 13.16 11.59
N PHE A 244 3.93 13.49 10.34
CA PHE A 244 2.54 13.46 9.87
C PHE A 244 1.85 12.09 10.04
N PRO A 245 2.42 10.94 9.62
CA PRO A 245 1.77 9.64 9.79
C PRO A 245 1.55 9.29 11.26
N ILE A 246 2.52 9.61 12.11
CA ILE A 246 2.43 9.35 13.57
C ILE A 246 1.36 10.24 14.19
N LEU A 247 1.38 11.54 13.87
CA LEU A 247 0.42 12.50 14.40
C LEU A 247 -1.01 12.13 13.97
N LEU A 248 -1.19 11.76 12.71
CA LEU A 248 -2.48 11.32 12.19
C LEU A 248 -2.99 10.08 12.94
N GLY A 249 -2.13 9.09 13.16
CA GLY A 249 -2.45 7.90 13.96
C GLY A 249 -2.86 8.26 15.40
N VAL A 250 -2.12 9.16 16.06
CA VAL A 250 -2.46 9.63 17.41
C VAL A 250 -3.80 10.35 17.42
N VAL A 251 -4.06 11.22 16.43
CA VAL A 251 -5.34 11.96 16.35
C VAL A 251 -6.51 10.99 16.14
N ILE A 252 -6.42 10.07 15.19
CA ILE A 252 -7.46 9.06 14.94
C ILE A 252 -7.71 8.23 16.19
N TRP A 253 -6.63 7.73 16.82
CA TRP A 253 -6.74 6.94 18.04
C TRP A 253 -7.43 7.70 19.17
N ARG A 254 -7.07 8.99 19.37
CA ARG A 254 -7.65 9.84 20.42
C ARG A 254 -9.11 10.18 20.17
N ILE A 255 -9.47 10.56 18.92
CA ILE A 255 -10.85 10.88 18.56
C ILE A 255 -11.73 9.64 18.73
N THR A 256 -11.27 8.46 18.30
CA THR A 256 -11.98 7.19 18.48
C THR A 256 -12.15 6.86 19.97
N ALA A 257 -11.09 6.98 20.78
CA ALA A 257 -11.12 6.64 22.21
C ALA A 257 -12.00 7.57 23.07
N ILE A 258 -12.26 8.80 22.63
CA ILE A 258 -13.13 9.75 23.35
C ILE A 258 -14.56 9.78 22.79
N TYR A 259 -14.86 8.95 21.79
CA TYR A 259 -16.19 8.87 21.22
C TYR A 259 -17.21 8.52 22.32
N SER A 260 -18.35 9.21 22.30
CA SER A 260 -19.49 8.94 23.17
C SER A 260 -20.75 9.46 22.48
N PRO A 261 -21.86 8.72 22.55
CA PRO A 261 -23.17 9.17 22.04
C PRO A 261 -23.66 10.47 22.69
N ASP A 262 -23.18 10.81 23.91
CA ASP A 262 -23.54 12.03 24.61
C ASP A 262 -22.91 13.29 24.02
N LYS A 263 -21.93 13.14 23.12
CA LYS A 263 -21.21 14.24 22.48
C LYS A 263 -21.73 14.48 21.08
N SER A 264 -22.68 15.38 20.90
CA SER A 264 -23.35 15.66 19.62
C SER A 264 -22.38 15.90 18.46
N TRP A 265 -21.26 16.58 18.68
CA TRP A 265 -20.26 16.84 17.64
C TRP A 265 -19.53 15.56 17.18
N LEU A 266 -19.30 14.58 18.07
CA LEU A 266 -18.72 13.29 17.71
C LEU A 266 -19.72 12.40 16.98
N VAL A 267 -21.00 12.45 17.37
CA VAL A 267 -22.08 11.74 16.67
C VAL A 267 -22.19 12.27 15.24
N SER A 268 -22.24 13.60 15.06
CA SER A 268 -22.27 14.19 13.71
C SER A 268 -21.02 13.84 12.89
N LEU A 269 -19.84 13.80 13.51
CA LEU A 269 -18.61 13.38 12.84
C LEU A 269 -18.68 11.90 12.44
N ASP A 270 -19.18 11.03 13.32
CA ASP A 270 -19.34 9.60 13.08
C ASP A 270 -20.31 9.29 11.93
N GLU A 271 -21.43 10.02 11.85
CA GLU A 271 -22.36 9.93 10.73
C GLU A 271 -21.67 10.26 9.38
N HIS A 272 -20.84 11.32 9.34
CA HIS A 272 -20.05 11.66 8.15
C HIS A 272 -18.96 10.61 7.83
N LEU A 273 -18.49 9.90 8.83
CA LEU A 273 -17.51 8.81 8.70
C LEU A 273 -18.17 7.43 8.59
N SER A 274 -19.50 7.37 8.42
CA SER A 274 -20.25 6.11 8.23
C SER A 274 -20.09 5.14 9.39
N GLY A 275 -20.12 5.61 10.65
CA GLY A 275 -20.08 4.78 11.85
C GLY A 275 -18.70 4.28 12.26
N ARG A 276 -17.61 4.78 11.63
CA ARG A 276 -16.25 4.28 11.88
C ARG A 276 -15.71 4.61 13.26
N LEU A 277 -16.14 5.73 13.87
CA LEU A 277 -15.69 6.10 15.21
C LEU A 277 -16.36 5.23 16.27
N SER A 278 -17.67 5.02 16.18
CA SER A 278 -18.44 4.19 17.11
C SER A 278 -17.99 2.71 17.04
N LEU A 279 -17.82 2.16 15.84
CA LEU A 279 -17.28 0.80 15.65
C LEU A 279 -15.85 0.67 16.18
N GLY A 280 -15.01 1.68 15.94
CA GLY A 280 -13.63 1.71 16.43
C GLY A 280 -13.55 1.81 17.95
N GLU A 281 -14.38 2.62 18.60
CA GLU A 281 -14.46 2.73 20.06
C GLU A 281 -14.93 1.40 20.67
N TRP A 282 -15.98 0.83 20.13
CA TRP A 282 -16.46 -0.48 20.55
C TRP A 282 -15.36 -1.55 20.41
N ALA A 283 -14.64 -1.55 19.29
CA ALA A 283 -13.50 -2.45 19.10
C ALA A 283 -12.41 -2.26 20.16
N MET A 284 -12.07 -1.00 20.51
CA MET A 284 -11.06 -0.70 21.54
C MET A 284 -11.53 -1.10 22.94
N SER A 285 -12.82 -1.03 23.22
CA SER A 285 -13.40 -1.41 24.52
C SER A 285 -13.42 -2.92 24.72
N VAL A 286 -13.78 -3.69 23.66
CA VAL A 286 -13.85 -5.16 23.71
C VAL A 286 -12.49 -5.81 23.52
N TYR A 287 -11.66 -5.24 22.64
CA TYR A 287 -10.32 -5.73 22.29
C TYR A 287 -9.25 -4.66 22.56
N PRO A 288 -8.93 -4.34 23.82
CA PRO A 288 -7.93 -3.31 24.12
C PRO A 288 -6.59 -3.66 23.44
N PRO A 289 -5.88 -2.67 22.84
CA PRO A 289 -4.64 -2.92 22.13
C PRO A 289 -3.58 -3.60 23.02
N LYS A 290 -2.97 -4.67 22.49
CA LYS A 290 -1.90 -5.43 23.15
C LYS A 290 -0.56 -5.22 22.45
N MET A 291 0.54 -5.57 23.11
CA MET A 291 1.88 -5.35 22.61
C MET A 291 2.12 -6.00 21.24
N PHE A 292 1.75 -7.29 21.07
CA PHE A 292 1.94 -8.08 19.84
C PHE A 292 0.63 -8.51 19.18
N GLY A 293 -0.48 -7.85 19.55
CA GLY A 293 -1.79 -8.09 18.96
C GLY A 293 -2.59 -9.20 19.63
N GLN A 294 -3.71 -9.53 19.00
CA GLN A 294 -4.64 -10.56 19.44
C GLN A 294 -5.58 -10.91 18.29
N TYR A 295 -6.18 -12.09 18.36
CA TYR A 295 -7.24 -12.46 17.44
C TYR A 295 -8.50 -11.62 17.71
N VAL A 296 -9.12 -11.12 16.65
CA VAL A 296 -10.37 -10.36 16.66
C VAL A 296 -11.35 -11.06 15.74
N ALA A 297 -12.51 -11.43 16.24
CA ALA A 297 -13.57 -12.04 15.44
C ALA A 297 -14.34 -10.95 14.67
N GLU A 298 -13.80 -10.53 13.53
CA GLU A 298 -14.50 -9.62 12.62
C GLU A 298 -15.53 -10.39 11.81
N LYS A 299 -16.69 -9.78 11.57
CA LYS A 299 -17.75 -10.27 10.71
C LYS A 299 -17.95 -9.25 9.59
N GLY A 300 -17.58 -9.63 8.38
CA GLY A 300 -17.68 -8.79 7.19
C GLY A 300 -19.12 -8.61 6.71
N PRO A 301 -19.34 -7.70 5.75
CA PRO A 301 -20.62 -7.51 5.10
C PRO A 301 -21.01 -8.78 4.30
N GLY A 302 -22.26 -9.21 4.42
CA GLY A 302 -22.81 -10.41 3.74
C GLY A 302 -23.24 -11.53 4.68
N GLU A 303 -22.76 -11.55 5.92
CA GLU A 303 -23.31 -12.32 7.02
C GLU A 303 -24.30 -11.42 7.77
N ASN A 304 -25.44 -11.90 8.20
CA ASN A 304 -26.56 -11.17 8.84
C ASN A 304 -26.22 -9.76 9.34
N THR A 305 -26.92 -8.75 8.83
CA THR A 305 -26.69 -7.31 9.12
C THR A 305 -26.70 -6.91 10.60
N TRP A 306 -27.26 -7.75 11.48
CA TRP A 306 -27.34 -7.53 12.93
C TRP A 306 -26.03 -7.76 13.69
N ASP A 307 -25.08 -8.48 13.07
CA ASP A 307 -23.81 -8.88 13.70
C ASP A 307 -22.58 -8.27 12.98
N TYR A 308 -22.81 -7.23 12.13
CA TYR A 308 -21.71 -6.59 11.43
C TYR A 308 -20.70 -5.95 12.41
N PHE A 309 -19.46 -6.38 12.29
CA PHE A 309 -18.36 -5.78 13.03
C PHE A 309 -17.08 -5.82 12.21
N PHE A 310 -16.57 -4.66 11.84
CA PHE A 310 -15.34 -4.52 11.11
C PHE A 310 -14.59 -3.25 11.54
N ILE A 311 -13.25 -3.30 11.60
CA ILE A 311 -12.41 -2.16 12.01
C ILE A 311 -11.80 -1.52 10.77
N ASP A 312 -12.43 -0.48 10.26
CA ASP A 312 -12.02 0.17 9.01
C ASP A 312 -10.69 0.92 9.12
N SER A 313 -10.47 1.70 10.17
CA SER A 313 -9.23 2.46 10.32
C SER A 313 -8.01 1.55 10.45
N SER A 314 -7.05 1.67 9.53
CA SER A 314 -5.78 0.93 9.61
C SER A 314 -5.04 1.17 10.92
N TYR A 315 -5.04 2.41 11.43
CA TYR A 315 -4.34 2.73 12.67
C TYR A 315 -4.93 1.99 13.87
N ILE A 316 -6.25 1.89 13.93
CA ILE A 316 -6.97 1.16 15.00
C ILE A 316 -6.82 -0.36 14.78
N SER A 317 -7.16 -0.84 13.59
CA SER A 317 -7.12 -2.25 13.23
C SER A 317 -5.75 -2.87 13.45
N ILE A 318 -4.67 -2.22 12.99
CA ILE A 318 -3.30 -2.72 13.16
C ILE A 318 -2.91 -2.76 14.64
N SER A 319 -3.22 -1.72 15.41
CA SER A 319 -2.86 -1.65 16.82
C SER A 319 -3.55 -2.73 17.66
N ILE A 320 -4.79 -3.10 17.33
CA ILE A 320 -5.56 -4.13 18.02
C ILE A 320 -5.15 -5.54 17.53
N LYS A 321 -5.19 -5.77 16.22
CA LYS A 321 -5.01 -7.10 15.61
C LYS A 321 -3.55 -7.56 15.62
N TYR A 322 -2.63 -6.68 15.26
CA TYR A 322 -1.20 -7.03 15.10
C TYR A 322 -0.32 -6.48 16.21
N GLY A 323 -0.81 -5.52 16.97
CA GLY A 323 -0.19 -5.00 18.18
C GLY A 323 0.48 -3.63 18.03
N VAL A 324 0.64 -2.99 19.19
CA VAL A 324 1.19 -1.65 19.28
C VAL A 324 2.63 -1.59 18.79
N VAL A 325 3.45 -2.62 19.08
CA VAL A 325 4.84 -2.68 18.61
C VAL A 325 4.92 -2.86 17.10
N PHE A 326 3.95 -3.60 16.51
CA PHE A 326 3.89 -3.79 15.07
C PHE A 326 3.62 -2.48 14.33
N ILE A 327 2.61 -1.70 14.75
CA ILE A 327 2.32 -0.42 14.09
C ILE A 327 3.48 0.58 14.25
N TYR A 328 4.13 0.64 15.40
CA TYR A 328 5.31 1.50 15.57
C TYR A 328 6.48 1.06 14.68
N ASN A 329 6.69 -0.24 14.48
CA ASN A 329 7.71 -0.74 13.56
C ASN A 329 7.40 -0.33 12.12
N ILE A 330 6.16 -0.49 11.66
CA ILE A 330 5.71 -0.05 10.32
C ILE A 330 5.92 1.46 10.15
N LEU A 331 5.50 2.27 11.11
CA LEU A 331 5.67 3.73 11.03
C LEU A 331 7.16 4.13 11.03
N ALA A 332 8.01 3.45 11.79
CA ALA A 332 9.46 3.70 11.78
C ALA A 332 10.10 3.35 10.42
N LEU A 333 9.65 2.27 9.78
CA LEU A 333 10.10 1.92 8.42
C LEU A 333 9.64 2.97 7.40
N TRP A 334 8.40 3.48 7.53
CA TRP A 334 7.89 4.59 6.72
C TRP A 334 8.72 5.87 6.91
N ASP A 335 8.99 6.26 8.15
CA ASP A 335 9.78 7.45 8.47
C ASP A 335 11.17 7.37 7.85
N TYR A 336 11.83 6.23 8.00
CA TYR A 336 13.13 6.01 7.41
C TYR A 336 13.10 6.18 5.89
N ARG A 337 12.09 5.62 5.22
CA ARG A 337 11.97 5.68 3.76
C ARG A 337 11.53 7.07 3.29
N LEU A 338 10.58 7.71 3.96
CA LEU A 338 10.16 9.10 3.67
C LEU A 338 11.33 10.08 3.76
N LYS A 339 12.20 9.91 4.78
CA LYS A 339 13.39 10.72 4.90
C LYS A 339 14.28 10.62 3.64
N GLN A 340 14.52 9.40 3.16
CA GLN A 340 15.29 9.16 1.93
C GLN A 340 14.61 9.78 0.70
N LEU A 341 13.30 9.56 0.54
CA LEU A 341 12.53 10.13 -0.57
C LEU A 341 12.57 11.65 -0.61
N CYS A 342 12.53 12.33 0.55
CA CYS A 342 12.70 13.78 0.64
C CYS A 342 14.13 14.21 0.25
N GLU A 343 15.14 13.47 0.70
CA GLU A 343 16.55 13.73 0.38
C GLU A 343 16.85 13.52 -1.12
N ASP A 344 16.21 12.52 -1.73
CA ASP A 344 16.36 12.17 -3.14
C ASP A 344 15.41 12.96 -4.08
N LYS A 345 14.72 14.00 -3.59
CA LYS A 345 13.78 14.83 -4.35
C LYS A 345 12.66 14.05 -5.07
N LYS A 346 12.14 12.98 -4.45
CA LYS A 346 11.10 12.12 -5.03
C LYS A 346 9.69 12.61 -4.64
N GLY A 347 9.37 13.86 -4.94
CA GLY A 347 8.16 14.56 -4.49
C GLY A 347 6.86 13.88 -4.89
N PHE A 348 6.75 13.27 -6.07
CA PHE A 348 5.55 12.53 -6.47
C PHE A 348 5.27 11.37 -5.52
N ILE A 349 6.28 10.59 -5.16
CA ILE A 349 6.11 9.46 -4.25
C ILE A 349 5.78 9.95 -2.84
N VAL A 350 6.48 11.00 -2.36
CA VAL A 350 6.18 11.60 -1.05
C VAL A 350 4.73 12.07 -0.98
N ALA A 351 4.24 12.77 -2.01
CA ALA A 351 2.86 13.26 -2.04
C ALA A 351 1.83 12.10 -2.06
N VAL A 352 2.06 11.07 -2.87
CA VAL A 352 1.22 9.86 -2.89
C VAL A 352 1.21 9.18 -1.52
N MET A 353 2.36 9.08 -0.86
CA MET A 353 2.45 8.51 0.49
C MET A 353 1.63 9.29 1.52
N MET A 354 1.65 10.63 1.46
CA MET A 354 0.82 11.46 2.35
C MET A 354 -0.67 11.16 2.14
N ILE A 355 -1.11 10.97 0.91
CA ILE A 355 -2.50 10.63 0.58
C ILE A 355 -2.85 9.22 1.08
N ILE A 356 -1.95 8.24 0.93
CA ILE A 356 -2.16 6.88 1.45
C ILE A 356 -2.31 6.90 2.98
N PHE A 357 -1.53 7.70 3.72
CA PHE A 357 -1.71 7.82 5.16
C PHE A 357 -3.07 8.43 5.54
N ILE A 358 -3.57 9.41 4.78
CA ILE A 358 -4.91 9.97 4.97
C ILE A 358 -5.97 8.90 4.70
N GLN A 359 -5.88 8.14 3.60
CA GLN A 359 -6.77 7.02 3.32
C GLN A 359 -6.72 5.99 4.44
N SER A 360 -5.54 5.62 4.93
CA SER A 360 -5.35 4.64 6.00
C SER A 360 -5.94 5.06 7.36
N ALA A 361 -6.22 6.34 7.55
CA ALA A 361 -6.95 6.81 8.74
C ALA A 361 -8.41 6.34 8.73
N LEU A 362 -8.98 6.15 7.54
CA LEU A 362 -10.38 5.81 7.31
C LEU A 362 -10.58 4.39 6.77
N GLU A 363 -9.57 3.81 6.09
CA GLU A 363 -9.64 2.51 5.42
C GLU A 363 -8.55 1.56 5.96
N HIS A 364 -8.77 0.25 5.86
CA HIS A 364 -7.94 -0.79 6.48
C HIS A 364 -6.78 -1.31 5.60
N HIS A 365 -6.48 -0.64 4.49
CA HIS A 365 -5.58 -1.16 3.46
C HIS A 365 -4.08 -0.86 3.67
N MET A 366 -3.70 -0.19 4.78
CA MET A 366 -2.31 0.24 5.02
C MET A 366 -1.29 -0.91 4.90
N ILE A 367 -1.62 -2.09 5.46
CA ILE A 367 -0.70 -3.25 5.50
C ILE A 367 -1.15 -4.43 4.63
N GLN A 368 -2.24 -4.29 3.89
CA GLN A 368 -2.67 -5.31 2.95
C GLN A 368 -1.74 -5.34 1.74
N TYR A 369 -0.72 -6.20 1.79
CA TYR A 369 0.32 -6.28 0.77
C TYR A 369 -0.21 -6.60 -0.63
N TRP A 370 -1.39 -7.22 -0.77
CA TRP A 370 -2.00 -7.46 -2.08
C TRP A 370 -2.65 -6.21 -2.70
N MET A 371 -2.90 -5.16 -1.90
CA MET A 371 -3.46 -3.89 -2.33
C MET A 371 -2.46 -2.74 -2.23
N ASN A 372 -1.56 -2.73 -1.25
CA ASN A 372 -0.62 -1.65 -1.01
C ASN A 372 0.82 -2.03 -1.38
N PRO A 373 1.28 -1.75 -2.62
CA PRO A 373 2.64 -2.07 -3.06
C PRO A 373 3.71 -1.23 -2.37
N PHE A 374 3.33 -0.09 -1.80
CA PHE A 374 4.27 0.87 -1.20
C PHE A 374 4.95 0.33 0.05
N LEU A 375 4.40 -0.69 0.70
CA LEU A 375 5.06 -1.43 1.78
C LEU A 375 6.41 -1.99 1.32
N LEU A 376 6.48 -2.52 0.10
CA LEU A 376 7.68 -3.20 -0.38
C LEU A 376 8.85 -2.25 -0.66
N MET A 377 8.61 -0.94 -0.71
CA MET A 377 9.69 0.03 -0.88
C MET A 377 10.64 0.11 0.32
N PHE A 378 10.30 -0.48 1.48
CA PHE A 378 11.15 -0.44 2.66
C PHE A 378 12.55 -1.02 2.40
N PHE A 379 12.65 -2.08 1.63
CA PHE A 379 13.92 -2.72 1.30
C PHE A 379 14.23 -2.78 -0.20
N ALA A 380 13.26 -2.42 -1.06
CA ALA A 380 13.44 -2.38 -2.51
C ALA A 380 14.44 -1.29 -2.96
N ASP A 381 14.98 -1.49 -4.15
CA ASP A 381 15.83 -0.50 -4.82
C ASP A 381 14.98 0.62 -5.44
N MET A 382 15.22 1.85 -4.97
CA MET A 382 14.49 3.04 -5.41
C MET A 382 15.20 3.83 -6.52
N THR A 383 16.32 3.35 -7.04
CA THR A 383 17.18 4.13 -7.97
C THR A 383 16.49 4.42 -9.31
N ASN A 384 15.78 3.45 -9.88
CA ASN A 384 15.18 3.56 -11.21
C ASN A 384 13.78 4.23 -11.22
N ILE A 385 13.24 4.56 -10.06
CA ILE A 385 11.94 5.22 -9.96
C ILE A 385 12.08 6.76 -9.97
N SER A 386 12.75 7.30 -10.97
CA SER A 386 12.85 8.75 -11.20
C SER A 386 12.37 9.09 -12.60
N GLY A 387 11.61 10.16 -12.74
CA GLY A 387 11.24 10.71 -14.05
C GLY A 387 12.48 11.23 -14.79
N LYS A 388 13.02 10.41 -15.67
CA LYS A 388 14.36 10.57 -16.28
C LYS A 388 14.50 11.69 -17.32
N LYS A 389 13.46 12.45 -17.68
CA LYS A 389 13.57 13.36 -18.83
C LYS A 389 14.05 14.78 -18.54
N HIS A 390 14.04 15.25 -17.27
CA HIS A 390 14.44 16.65 -16.98
C HIS A 390 15.90 16.84 -16.58
N TYR A 391 16.62 15.80 -16.17
CA TYR A 391 18.03 15.93 -15.75
C TYR A 391 19.05 15.71 -16.86
N ALA A 392 18.75 14.86 -17.85
CA ALA A 392 19.66 14.62 -18.98
C ALA A 392 19.88 15.86 -19.88
N GLY A 393 18.97 16.82 -19.88
CA GLY A 393 19.10 18.06 -20.63
C GLY A 393 19.95 19.13 -19.97
N ARG A 394 20.15 19.07 -18.64
CA ARG A 394 20.99 20.03 -17.92
C ARG A 394 22.46 19.60 -17.87
N GLU A 395 22.72 18.32 -17.61
CA GLU A 395 24.10 17.81 -17.62
C GLU A 395 24.75 17.91 -19.01
N ALA A 396 23.98 17.61 -20.08
CA ALA A 396 24.46 17.82 -21.45
C ALA A 396 24.64 19.29 -21.83
N GLY A 397 23.91 20.21 -21.20
CA GLY A 397 24.06 21.67 -21.40
C GLY A 397 25.23 22.26 -20.63
N GLU A 398 25.53 21.76 -19.45
CA GLU A 398 26.67 22.16 -18.65
C GLU A 398 28.00 21.63 -19.21
N GLU A 399 28.05 20.34 -19.68
CA GLU A 399 29.23 19.81 -20.37
C GLU A 399 29.50 20.52 -21.72
N MET A 400 28.46 20.97 -22.45
CA MET A 400 28.69 21.74 -23.67
C MET A 400 29.09 23.18 -23.43
N MET A 401 28.77 23.79 -22.27
CA MET A 401 29.27 25.13 -21.90
C MET A 401 30.73 25.11 -21.48
N ASP A 402 31.18 24.06 -20.79
CA ASP A 402 32.59 23.94 -20.39
C ASP A 402 33.54 23.62 -21.57
N LEU A 403 33.04 22.97 -22.63
CA LEU A 403 33.85 22.70 -23.84
C LEU A 403 33.99 23.91 -24.76
N ASN A 404 33.22 24.98 -24.60
CA ASN A 404 33.34 26.22 -25.36
C ASN A 404 34.15 27.31 -24.66
N GLN A 405 34.76 27.01 -23.51
CA GLN A 405 35.64 27.94 -22.77
C GLN A 405 37.11 27.48 -22.73
N ILE A 406 37.51 26.45 -23.49
CA ILE A 406 38.89 26.05 -23.75
C ILE A 406 39.19 26.32 -25.24
#